data_cd12cdf26dd3d41ed35e2c5b4f659b71
#
_entry.id   cd12cdf26dd3d41ed35e2c5b4f659b71
#
_cell.length_a   1.000
_cell.length_b   1.000
_cell.length_c   1.000
_cell.angle_alpha   90.00
_cell.angle_beta   90.00
_cell.angle_gamma   90.00
#
_symmetry.space_group_name_H-M   'P 1'
#
loop_
_entity.id
_entity.type
_entity.pdbx_description
1 polymer ?
#
loop_
_entity_poly.entity_id
_entity_poly.type
_entity_poly.pdbx_seq_one_letter_code
_entity_poly.pdbx_strand_id
1 'polypeptide(L)'
;IYPGLISLYESREVSFDETWRDTAVLLGMTPLLGPRGDRANQLLEPILEILEGSVVEENGRFYVKLKTATGGTGKIEAHLVSEGYRKLAMVLRLVQSGVLLEKGYLFWDEPEANLNPRTQRAVAKTIHLLAKHGTQVFIATHSVFILRELRLLSDEDPVVTAYIGLERHEP
;
A
#
# COMPACT_ATOMS: atom_id res chain seq x y z
N ILE A 1 -1.81 -13.26 1.09
CA ILE A 1 -2.41 -13.49 2.42
C ILE A 1 -3.89 -13.72 2.21
N TYR A 2 -4.40 -14.83 2.66
CA TYR A 2 -5.83 -15.17 2.60
C TYR A 2 -6.43 -14.91 3.97
N PRO A 3 -7.49 -14.08 4.11
CA PRO A 3 -8.21 -13.93 5.38
C PRO A 3 -8.68 -15.25 5.96
N GLY A 4 -8.98 -16.24 5.12
CA GLY A 4 -9.31 -17.61 5.56
C GLY A 4 -8.21 -18.34 6.33
N LEU A 5 -6.94 -17.90 6.23
CA LEU A 5 -5.85 -18.41 7.05
C LEU A 5 -5.95 -17.94 8.51
N ILE A 6 -6.70 -16.88 8.79
CA ILE A 6 -6.88 -16.37 10.16
C ILE A 6 -7.63 -17.41 11.00
N SER A 7 -8.69 -18.01 10.46
CA SER A 7 -9.45 -19.05 11.16
C SER A 7 -8.61 -20.29 11.45
N LEU A 8 -7.70 -20.66 10.54
CA LEU A 8 -6.77 -21.78 10.74
C LEU A 8 -5.71 -21.45 11.79
N TYR A 9 -5.27 -20.20 11.87
CA TYR A 9 -4.38 -19.73 12.92
C TYR A 9 -5.07 -19.74 14.30
N GLU A 10 -6.31 -19.25 14.37
CA GLU A 10 -7.12 -19.25 15.60
C GLU A 10 -7.43 -20.66 16.08
N SER A 11 -7.62 -21.63 15.16
CA SER A 11 -7.78 -23.07 15.49
C SER A 11 -6.46 -23.75 15.89
N ARG A 12 -5.32 -23.05 15.83
CA ARG A 12 -3.96 -23.56 16.05
C ARG A 12 -3.51 -24.66 15.09
N GLU A 13 -4.15 -24.79 13.95
CA GLU A 13 -3.76 -25.73 12.90
C GLU A 13 -2.54 -25.25 12.11
N VAL A 14 -2.35 -23.92 12.03
CA VAL A 14 -1.22 -23.29 11.35
C VAL A 14 -0.58 -22.25 12.26
N SER A 15 0.73 -22.29 12.40
CA SER A 15 1.51 -21.27 13.11
C SER A 15 2.22 -20.38 12.11
N PHE A 16 1.99 -19.06 12.17
CA PHE A 16 2.75 -18.05 11.45
C PHE A 16 2.93 -16.80 12.31
N ASP A 17 3.84 -15.94 11.87
CA ASP A 17 4.19 -14.70 12.56
C ASP A 17 2.96 -13.83 12.84
N GLU A 18 2.89 -13.25 14.06
CA GLU A 18 1.77 -12.38 14.46
C GLU A 18 1.60 -11.18 13.54
N THR A 19 2.69 -10.65 12.98
CA THR A 19 2.67 -9.55 12.02
C THR A 19 1.87 -9.90 10.76
N TRP A 20 1.99 -11.15 10.29
CA TRP A 20 1.21 -11.64 9.16
C TRP A 20 -0.27 -11.76 9.49
N ARG A 21 -0.59 -12.26 10.68
CA ARG A 21 -1.97 -12.34 11.16
C ARG A 21 -2.59 -10.95 11.23
N ASP A 22 -1.91 -10.02 11.89
CA ASP A 22 -2.41 -8.67 12.10
C ASP A 22 -2.58 -7.93 10.76
N THR A 23 -1.63 -8.07 9.84
CA THR A 23 -1.76 -7.53 8.49
C THR A 23 -2.97 -8.12 7.76
N ALA A 24 -3.21 -9.42 7.87
CA ALA A 24 -4.37 -10.06 7.23
C ALA A 24 -5.70 -9.57 7.81
N VAL A 25 -5.77 -9.38 9.14
CA VAL A 25 -6.94 -8.78 9.82
C VAL A 25 -7.20 -7.37 9.31
N LEU A 26 -6.16 -6.52 9.28
CA LEU A 26 -6.27 -5.12 8.83
C LEU A 26 -6.69 -5.02 7.35
N LEU A 27 -6.18 -5.88 6.49
CA LEU A 27 -6.58 -5.95 5.08
C LEU A 27 -8.04 -6.40 4.90
N GLY A 28 -8.56 -7.23 5.81
CA GLY A 28 -9.95 -7.70 5.82
C GLY A 28 -10.96 -6.66 6.31
N MET A 29 -10.53 -5.56 6.92
CA MET A 29 -11.44 -4.52 7.44
C MET A 29 -12.27 -3.89 6.31
N THR A 30 -13.52 -3.56 6.64
CA THR A 30 -14.43 -2.90 5.70
C THR A 30 -13.91 -1.51 5.31
N PRO A 31 -13.95 -1.13 4.03
CA PRO A 31 -13.60 0.22 3.60
C PRO A 31 -14.48 1.28 4.27
N LEU A 32 -13.88 2.44 4.54
CA LEU A 32 -14.60 3.61 5.01
C LEU A 32 -15.61 4.08 3.97
N LEU A 33 -16.75 4.60 4.46
CA LEU A 33 -17.81 5.20 3.64
C LEU A 33 -17.97 6.69 3.96
N GLY A 34 -18.68 7.41 3.08
CA GLY A 34 -18.94 8.83 3.22
C GLY A 34 -17.68 9.69 3.21
N PRO A 35 -17.68 10.86 3.87
CA PRO A 35 -16.59 11.84 3.79
C PRO A 35 -15.20 11.30 4.13
N ARG A 36 -15.10 10.32 5.03
CA ARG A 36 -13.82 9.67 5.36
C ARG A 36 -13.35 8.76 4.23
N GLY A 37 -14.28 8.05 3.58
CA GLY A 37 -13.99 7.25 2.40
C GLY A 37 -13.54 8.12 1.21
N ASP A 38 -14.17 9.26 0.99
CA ASP A 38 -13.81 10.23 -0.05
C ASP A 38 -12.39 10.76 0.19
N ARG A 39 -12.04 11.10 1.43
CA ARG A 39 -10.69 11.53 1.81
C ARG A 39 -9.66 10.42 1.56
N ALA A 40 -9.97 9.18 1.93
CA ALA A 40 -9.11 8.03 1.66
C ALA A 40 -8.84 7.88 0.16
N ASN A 41 -9.87 7.99 -0.67
CA ASN A 41 -9.75 7.88 -2.13
C ASN A 41 -8.92 9.02 -2.73
N GLN A 42 -9.03 10.27 -2.22
CA GLN A 42 -8.19 11.38 -2.65
C GLN A 42 -6.69 11.11 -2.39
N LEU A 43 -6.34 10.54 -1.24
CA LEU A 43 -4.96 10.17 -0.91
C LEU A 43 -4.42 9.05 -1.82
N LEU A 44 -5.32 8.23 -2.32
CA LEU A 44 -4.99 7.08 -3.16
C LEU A 44 -5.05 7.36 -4.66
N GLU A 45 -5.48 8.56 -5.06
CA GLU A 45 -5.63 8.93 -6.47
C GLU A 45 -4.41 8.53 -7.34
N PRO A 46 -3.14 8.80 -6.93
CA PRO A 46 -1.98 8.40 -7.72
C PRO A 46 -1.84 6.89 -7.93
N ILE A 47 -2.24 6.08 -6.95
CA ILE A 47 -2.23 4.62 -7.06
C ILE A 47 -3.44 4.15 -7.89
N LEU A 48 -4.61 4.72 -7.67
CA LEU A 48 -5.84 4.37 -8.41
C LEU A 48 -5.70 4.62 -9.91
N GLU A 49 -5.04 5.71 -10.32
CA GLU A 49 -4.73 6.00 -11.72
C GLU A 49 -3.83 4.92 -12.36
N ILE A 50 -2.86 4.39 -11.61
CA ILE A 50 -1.95 3.35 -12.10
C ILE A 50 -2.64 1.98 -12.14
N LEU A 51 -3.42 1.66 -11.12
CA LEU A 51 -4.12 0.37 -11.06
C LEU A 51 -5.26 0.29 -12.07
N GLU A 52 -5.79 1.44 -12.51
CA GLU A 52 -6.96 1.53 -13.40
C GLU A 52 -8.12 0.63 -12.94
N GLY A 53 -8.28 0.51 -11.61
CA GLY A 53 -9.19 -0.47 -11.05
C GLY A 53 -9.47 -0.27 -9.56
N SER A 54 -10.00 -1.31 -8.95
CA SER A 54 -10.29 -1.34 -7.51
C SER A 54 -9.91 -2.67 -6.88
N VAL A 55 -9.76 -2.68 -5.58
CA VAL A 55 -9.51 -3.89 -4.80
C VAL A 55 -10.77 -4.24 -4.02
N VAL A 56 -11.22 -5.46 -4.15
CA VAL A 56 -12.41 -5.96 -3.44
C VAL A 56 -12.06 -7.25 -2.69
N GLU A 57 -12.70 -7.41 -1.56
CA GLU A 57 -12.67 -8.65 -0.80
C GLU A 57 -14.01 -9.37 -1.00
N GLU A 58 -13.98 -10.64 -1.31
CA GLU A 58 -15.15 -11.47 -1.47
C GLU A 58 -14.86 -12.89 -0.94
N ASN A 59 -15.63 -13.33 0.03
CA ASN A 59 -15.51 -14.67 0.65
C ASN A 59 -14.10 -14.98 1.16
N GLY A 60 -13.45 -14.02 1.82
CA GLY A 60 -12.11 -14.19 2.36
C GLY A 60 -10.98 -14.16 1.31
N ARG A 61 -11.26 -13.73 0.08
CA ARG A 61 -10.26 -13.60 -0.99
C ARG A 61 -10.22 -12.17 -1.51
N PHE A 62 -9.02 -11.73 -1.85
CA PHE A 62 -8.82 -10.42 -2.49
C PHE A 62 -8.76 -10.55 -4.00
N TYR A 63 -9.44 -9.63 -4.66
CA TYR A 63 -9.46 -9.51 -6.11
C TYR A 63 -9.12 -8.09 -6.53
N VAL A 64 -8.38 -7.98 -7.61
CA VAL A 64 -8.17 -6.70 -8.30
C VAL A 64 -9.13 -6.66 -9.50
N LYS A 65 -10.00 -5.65 -9.51
CA LYS A 65 -10.89 -5.37 -10.65
C LYS A 65 -10.16 -4.37 -11.55
N LEU A 66 -9.83 -4.78 -12.76
CA LEU A 66 -9.14 -3.96 -13.75
C LEU A 66 -10.09 -3.65 -14.91
N LYS A 67 -9.93 -2.46 -15.49
CA LYS A 67 -10.61 -2.14 -16.77
C LYS A 67 -9.98 -2.98 -17.88
N THR A 68 -10.81 -3.63 -18.67
CA THR A 68 -10.35 -4.36 -19.87
C THR A 68 -10.25 -3.43 -21.07
N ALA A 69 -9.39 -3.76 -22.02
CA ALA A 69 -9.24 -3.00 -23.27
C ALA A 69 -10.56 -2.85 -24.06
N THR A 70 -11.53 -3.73 -23.84
CA THR A 70 -12.87 -3.73 -24.47
C THR A 70 -13.91 -2.92 -23.69
N GLY A 71 -13.49 -2.18 -22.62
CA GLY A 71 -14.40 -1.36 -21.80
C GLY A 71 -15.16 -2.12 -20.72
N GLY A 72 -14.94 -3.43 -20.58
CA GLY A 72 -15.47 -4.24 -19.49
C GLY A 72 -14.60 -4.14 -18.21
N THR A 73 -15.02 -4.86 -17.17
CA THR A 73 -14.22 -5.01 -15.96
C THR A 73 -13.81 -6.47 -15.79
N GLY A 74 -12.51 -6.74 -15.81
CA GLY A 74 -11.95 -8.05 -15.47
C GLY A 74 -11.70 -8.14 -13.97
N LYS A 75 -11.92 -9.31 -13.39
CA LYS A 75 -11.65 -9.62 -11.98
C LYS A 75 -10.56 -10.68 -11.92
N ILE A 76 -9.44 -10.34 -11.30
CA ILE A 76 -8.28 -11.23 -11.16
C ILE A 76 -8.01 -11.44 -9.67
N GLU A 77 -7.82 -12.67 -9.25
CA GLU A 77 -7.45 -12.98 -7.87
C GLU A 77 -6.07 -12.39 -7.55
N ALA A 78 -5.91 -11.78 -6.38
CA ALA A 78 -4.73 -10.97 -6.05
C ALA A 78 -3.40 -11.72 -6.14
N HIS A 79 -3.39 -13.05 -5.93
CA HIS A 79 -2.17 -13.86 -6.04
C HIS A 79 -1.70 -14.07 -7.49
N LEU A 80 -2.58 -13.85 -8.48
CA LEU A 80 -2.27 -13.94 -9.92
C LEU A 80 -1.79 -12.60 -10.50
N VAL A 81 -1.90 -11.53 -9.72
CA VAL A 81 -1.41 -10.20 -10.12
C VAL A 81 0.09 -10.11 -9.80
N SER A 82 0.84 -9.31 -10.58
CA SER A 82 2.26 -9.09 -10.32
C SER A 82 2.53 -8.59 -8.90
N GLU A 83 3.69 -8.90 -8.36
CA GLU A 83 4.06 -8.55 -6.98
C GLU A 83 3.95 -7.05 -6.70
N GLY A 84 4.42 -6.20 -7.61
CA GLY A 84 4.33 -4.75 -7.46
C GLY A 84 2.90 -4.25 -7.36
N TYR A 85 2.01 -4.71 -8.24
CA TYR A 85 0.58 -4.37 -8.18
C TYR A 85 -0.08 -4.89 -6.91
N ARG A 86 0.33 -6.05 -6.42
CA ARG A 86 -0.16 -6.62 -5.17
C ARG A 86 0.23 -5.77 -3.97
N LYS A 87 1.48 -5.27 -3.91
CA LYS A 87 1.93 -4.31 -2.87
C LYS A 87 1.09 -3.03 -2.89
N LEU A 88 0.85 -2.46 -4.07
CA LEU A 88 -0.02 -1.27 -4.21
C LEU A 88 -1.45 -1.53 -3.75
N ALA A 89 -2.00 -2.68 -4.13
CA ALA A 89 -3.34 -3.10 -3.70
C ALA A 89 -3.46 -3.24 -2.18
N MET A 90 -2.40 -3.72 -1.50
CA MET A 90 -2.36 -3.79 -0.03
C MET A 90 -2.39 -2.39 0.59
N VAL A 91 -1.54 -1.46 0.14
CA VAL A 91 -1.53 -0.08 0.65
C VAL A 91 -2.88 0.59 0.41
N LEU A 92 -3.44 0.45 -0.79
CA LEU A 92 -4.77 0.96 -1.12
C LEU A 92 -5.81 0.46 -0.12
N ARG A 93 -5.79 -0.82 0.19
CA ARG A 93 -6.74 -1.43 1.11
C ARG A 93 -6.59 -0.91 2.54
N LEU A 94 -5.35 -0.78 3.05
CA LEU A 94 -5.06 -0.26 4.39
C LEU A 94 -5.46 1.23 4.55
N VAL A 95 -5.32 2.03 3.51
CA VAL A 95 -5.79 3.42 3.52
C VAL A 95 -7.31 3.47 3.45
N GLN A 96 -7.94 2.68 2.57
CA GLN A 96 -9.40 2.63 2.45
C GLN A 96 -10.10 2.13 3.71
N SER A 97 -9.49 1.23 4.46
CA SER A 97 -10.02 0.76 5.75
C SER A 97 -9.82 1.77 6.90
N GLY A 98 -9.05 2.84 6.66
CA GLY A 98 -8.77 3.87 7.66
C GLY A 98 -7.59 3.58 8.59
N VAL A 99 -6.95 2.42 8.44
CA VAL A 99 -5.79 2.02 9.28
C VAL A 99 -4.63 3.01 9.17
N LEU A 100 -4.40 3.55 7.96
CA LEU A 100 -3.35 4.52 7.67
C LEU A 100 -3.85 5.97 7.59
N LEU A 101 -5.08 6.26 8.05
CA LEU A 101 -5.60 7.61 8.12
C LEU A 101 -5.40 8.19 9.53
N GLU A 102 -4.95 9.46 9.60
CA GLU A 102 -4.98 10.25 10.82
C GLU A 102 -4.14 9.70 11.99
N LYS A 103 -2.84 9.59 11.89
CA LYS A 103 -1.87 9.16 12.92
C LYS A 103 -1.49 7.67 12.92
N GLY A 104 -1.46 7.04 11.76
CA GLY A 104 -0.89 5.70 11.63
C GLY A 104 0.63 5.72 11.45
N TYR A 105 1.21 4.53 11.56
CA TYR A 105 2.61 4.26 11.19
C TYR A 105 2.62 3.32 9.99
N LEU A 106 3.43 3.65 8.98
CA LEU A 106 3.68 2.77 7.85
C LEU A 106 5.17 2.48 7.76
N PHE A 107 5.55 1.21 7.89
CA PHE A 107 6.89 0.72 7.60
C PHE A 107 6.85 0.03 6.24
N TRP A 108 7.61 0.53 5.28
CA TRP A 108 7.61 0.01 3.93
C TRP A 108 9.03 -0.23 3.45
N ASP A 109 9.35 -1.51 3.29
CA ASP A 109 10.63 -1.97 2.78
C ASP A 109 10.55 -2.11 1.26
N GLU A 110 11.50 -1.50 0.56
CA GLU A 110 11.61 -1.47 -0.90
C GLU A 110 10.27 -1.17 -1.62
N PRO A 111 9.68 0.02 -1.41
CA PRO A 111 8.41 0.38 -2.05
C PRO A 111 8.48 0.37 -3.59
N GLU A 112 9.68 0.51 -4.15
CA GLU A 112 9.97 0.48 -5.58
C GLU A 112 10.09 -0.91 -6.19
N ALA A 113 10.24 -1.95 -5.39
CA ALA A 113 10.54 -3.29 -5.89
C ALA A 113 9.47 -3.79 -6.87
N ASN A 114 9.95 -4.30 -8.02
CA ASN A 114 9.10 -4.82 -9.11
C ASN A 114 8.15 -3.79 -9.74
N LEU A 115 8.47 -2.48 -9.63
CA LEU A 115 7.69 -1.39 -10.21
C LEU A 115 8.49 -0.65 -11.30
N ASN A 116 7.80 -0.27 -12.37
CA ASN A 116 8.37 0.61 -13.37
C ASN A 116 8.43 2.08 -12.86
N PRO A 117 9.22 2.98 -13.49
CA PRO A 117 9.40 4.36 -13.01
C PRO A 117 8.10 5.17 -12.89
N ARG A 118 7.11 4.97 -13.78
CA ARG A 118 5.80 5.64 -13.69
C ARG A 118 5.08 5.24 -12.40
N THR A 119 5.09 3.95 -12.08
CA THR A 119 4.47 3.42 -10.88
C THR A 119 5.24 3.83 -9.61
N GLN A 120 6.58 3.84 -9.65
CA GLN A 120 7.40 4.36 -8.54
C GLN A 120 7.08 5.81 -8.21
N ARG A 121 6.85 6.66 -9.22
CA ARG A 121 6.40 8.04 -9.03
C ARG A 121 5.04 8.11 -8.33
N ALA A 122 4.08 7.27 -8.69
CA ALA A 122 2.78 7.22 -8.01
C ALA A 122 2.91 6.78 -6.56
N VAL A 123 3.80 5.82 -6.28
CA VAL A 123 4.15 5.41 -4.90
C VAL A 123 4.73 6.57 -4.12
N ALA A 124 5.71 7.29 -4.65
CA ALA A 124 6.31 8.45 -3.99
C ALA A 124 5.26 9.53 -3.67
N LYS A 125 4.37 9.84 -4.62
CA LYS A 125 3.26 10.77 -4.40
C LYS A 125 2.32 10.31 -3.28
N THR A 126 1.96 9.04 -3.25
CA THR A 126 1.09 8.49 -2.22
C THR A 126 1.75 8.54 -0.84
N ILE A 127 3.03 8.18 -0.74
CA ILE A 127 3.83 8.30 0.48
C ILE A 127 3.84 9.75 0.99
N HIS A 128 4.10 10.69 0.09
CA HIS A 128 4.09 12.12 0.42
C HIS A 128 2.72 12.59 0.93
N LEU A 129 1.64 12.20 0.25
CA LEU A 129 0.28 12.54 0.67
C LEU A 129 -0.09 11.91 2.02
N LEU A 130 0.27 10.65 2.28
CA LEU A 130 0.04 10.02 3.58
C LEU A 130 0.78 10.78 4.69
N ALA A 131 2.05 11.11 4.49
CA ALA A 131 2.84 11.87 5.45
C ALA A 131 2.25 13.26 5.72
N LYS A 132 1.83 13.98 4.67
CA LYS A 132 1.17 15.27 4.76
C LYS A 132 -0.13 15.22 5.58
N HIS A 133 -0.84 14.10 5.53
CA HIS A 133 -2.10 13.91 6.26
C HIS A 133 -1.92 13.23 7.63
N GLY A 134 -0.68 13.16 8.14
CA GLY A 134 -0.40 12.79 9.52
C GLY A 134 0.01 11.34 9.74
N THR A 135 0.15 10.54 8.68
CA THR A 135 0.75 9.21 8.79
C THR A 135 2.26 9.34 8.89
N GLN A 136 2.88 8.75 9.90
CA GLN A 136 4.34 8.67 9.96
C GLN A 136 4.83 7.50 9.11
N VAL A 137 5.59 7.80 8.05
CA VAL A 137 6.05 6.80 7.09
C VAL A 137 7.55 6.57 7.25
N PHE A 138 7.93 5.31 7.41
CA PHE A 138 9.31 4.83 7.43
C PHE A 138 9.56 3.99 6.18
N ILE A 139 10.56 4.37 5.41
CA ILE A 139 10.88 3.71 4.15
C ILE A 139 12.31 3.22 4.22
N ALA A 140 12.54 1.93 3.97
CA ALA A 140 13.86 1.42 3.63
C ALA A 140 13.93 1.30 2.10
N THR A 141 14.87 2.00 1.47
CA THR A 141 15.01 1.99 0.01
C THR A 141 16.48 2.15 -0.39
N HIS A 142 16.85 1.51 -1.48
CA HIS A 142 18.12 1.73 -2.17
C HIS A 142 17.91 2.45 -3.53
N SER A 143 16.68 2.86 -3.85
CA SER A 143 16.33 3.52 -5.10
C SER A 143 16.60 5.02 -5.04
N VAL A 144 17.62 5.46 -5.74
CA VAL A 144 17.90 6.89 -5.96
C VAL A 144 16.70 7.59 -6.63
N PHE A 145 15.92 6.86 -7.44
CA PHE A 145 14.73 7.41 -8.10
C PHE A 145 13.66 7.78 -7.07
N ILE A 146 13.30 6.87 -6.15
CA ILE A 146 12.33 7.15 -5.08
C ILE A 146 12.80 8.33 -4.20
N LEU A 147 14.06 8.32 -3.78
CA LEU A 147 14.63 9.39 -2.95
C LEU A 147 14.53 10.75 -3.65
N ARG A 148 14.83 10.79 -4.95
CA ARG A 148 14.74 12.01 -5.76
C ARG A 148 13.30 12.50 -5.94
N GLU A 149 12.35 11.60 -6.22
CA GLU A 149 10.93 11.96 -6.36
C GLU A 149 10.37 12.48 -5.03
N LEU A 150 10.68 11.85 -3.90
CA LEU A 150 10.26 12.32 -2.56
C LEU A 150 10.86 13.70 -2.25
N ARG A 151 12.13 13.92 -2.62
CA ARG A 151 12.79 15.23 -2.44
C ARG A 151 12.08 16.31 -3.25
N LEU A 152 11.81 16.08 -4.54
CA LEU A 152 11.12 17.02 -5.41
C LEU A 152 9.72 17.37 -4.88
N LEU A 153 8.96 16.36 -4.44
CA LEU A 153 7.64 16.57 -3.85
C LEU A 153 7.72 17.40 -2.56
N SER A 154 8.72 17.16 -1.71
CA SER A 154 8.92 17.92 -0.48
C SER A 154 9.40 19.35 -0.71
N ASP A 155 10.09 19.62 -1.82
CA ASP A 155 10.49 20.97 -2.20
C ASP A 155 9.28 21.78 -2.73
N GLU A 156 8.32 21.14 -3.41
CA GLU A 156 7.10 21.76 -3.91
C GLU A 156 6.04 21.95 -2.81
N ASP A 157 5.90 20.96 -1.94
CA ASP A 157 4.88 20.91 -0.88
C ASP A 157 5.53 20.33 0.40
N PRO A 158 6.01 21.18 1.31
CA PRO A 158 6.90 20.76 2.40
C PRO A 158 6.27 19.76 3.37
N VAL A 159 6.97 18.65 3.55
CA VAL A 159 6.73 17.64 4.59
C VAL A 159 8.02 17.41 5.35
N VAL A 160 7.96 17.30 6.68
CA VAL A 160 9.15 17.03 7.50
C VAL A 160 9.70 15.66 7.13
N THR A 161 10.89 15.64 6.54
CA THR A 161 11.53 14.43 6.04
C THR A 161 12.94 14.31 6.59
N ALA A 162 13.30 13.16 7.13
CA ALA A 162 14.66 12.81 7.54
C ALA A 162 15.23 11.72 6.62
N TYR A 163 16.47 11.91 6.17
CA TYR A 163 17.21 10.92 5.39
C TYR A 163 18.32 10.34 6.26
N ILE A 164 18.34 9.02 6.41
CA ILE A 164 19.28 8.30 7.25
C ILE A 164 20.09 7.35 6.36
N GLY A 165 21.38 7.62 6.20
CA GLY A 165 22.31 6.71 5.53
C GLY A 165 22.74 5.60 6.49
N LEU A 166 22.74 4.36 6.01
CA LEU A 166 23.25 3.20 6.73
C LEU A 166 24.58 2.79 6.10
N GLU A 167 25.63 2.76 6.91
CA GLU A 167 26.95 2.29 6.51
C GLU A 167 27.30 1.02 7.29
N ARG A 168 27.96 0.07 6.61
CA ARG A 168 28.47 -1.11 7.27
C ARG A 168 29.81 -0.73 7.94
N HIS A 169 29.86 -0.74 9.27
CA HIS A 169 31.14 -0.73 9.95
C HIS A 169 31.77 -2.12 9.82
N GLU A 170 32.92 -2.18 9.19
CA GLU A 170 33.77 -3.39 9.29
C GLU A 170 34.31 -3.46 10.70
N PRO A 171 34.29 -4.64 11.35
CA PRO A 171 34.78 -4.83 12.69
C PRO A 171 36.29 -4.64 12.81
#